data_54b95cbedb057b4b5a9fb647150d3edb
#
_entry.id   54b95cbedb057b4b5a9fb647150d3edb
#
_cell.length_a   1.000
_cell.length_b   1.000
_cell.length_c   1.000
_cell.angle_alpha   90.00
_cell.angle_beta   90.00
_cell.angle_gamma   90.00
#
_symmetry.space_group_name_H-M   'P 1'
#
loop_
_entity.id
_entity.type
_entity.pdbx_description
1 polymer ?
#
loop_
_entity_poly.entity_id
_entity_poly.type
_entity_poly.pdbx_seq_one_letter_code
_entity_poly.pdbx_strand_id
1 'polypeptide(L)' 'MSRRENLEILGLTEKASEDEIKKAFRKLAMEHHPDKNAGNKESEEKFKKINSAYQELTDPKQEREIPF' A
#
# COMPACT_ATOMS: atom_id res chain seq x y z
N MET A 1 2.61 4.00 12.16
CA MET A 1 2.26 5.22 11.46
C MET A 1 0.79 5.49 11.62
N SER A 2 0.38 6.73 11.49
CA SER A 2 -1.01 7.05 11.67
C SER A 2 -1.77 6.71 10.41
N ARG A 3 -3.08 6.63 10.54
CA ARG A 3 -3.90 6.33 9.37
C ARG A 3 -3.71 7.39 8.31
N ARG A 4 -3.57 8.65 8.73
CA ARG A 4 -3.40 9.71 7.77
C ARG A 4 -2.12 9.53 6.96
N GLU A 5 -1.05 9.16 7.61
CA GLU A 5 0.20 8.95 6.91
C GLU A 5 0.09 7.79 5.95
N ASN A 6 -0.60 6.73 6.35
CA ASN A 6 -0.76 5.60 5.47
C ASN A 6 -1.60 5.97 4.24
N LEU A 7 -2.61 6.79 4.44
CA LEU A 7 -3.41 7.22 3.30
C LEU A 7 -2.58 8.07 2.36
N GLU A 8 -1.71 8.91 2.92
CA GLU A 8 -0.87 9.74 2.08
C GLU A 8 0.10 8.90 1.26
N ILE A 9 0.60 7.83 1.83
CA ILE A 9 1.50 6.96 1.09
C ILE A 9 0.78 6.40 -0.13
N LEU A 10 -0.52 6.13 0.00
CA LEU A 10 -1.28 5.63 -1.12
C LEU A 10 -1.83 6.76 -2.01
N GLY A 11 -1.54 8.00 -1.65
CA GLY A 11 -2.03 9.12 -2.44
C GLY A 11 -3.49 9.43 -2.21
N LEU A 12 -4.00 9.10 -1.04
CA LEU A 12 -5.40 9.31 -0.75
C LEU A 12 -5.61 10.30 0.36
N THR A 13 -6.85 10.73 0.53
CA THR A 13 -7.17 11.65 1.61
C THR A 13 -7.84 10.88 2.73
N GLU A 14 -8.12 11.55 3.82
CA GLU A 14 -8.74 10.89 4.95
C GLU A 14 -10.14 10.44 4.65
N LYS A 15 -10.74 10.95 3.62
CA LYS A 15 -12.08 10.55 3.27
C LYS A 15 -12.13 9.35 2.33
N ALA A 16 -11.03 8.77 2.03
CA ALA A 16 -11.00 7.66 1.10
C ALA A 16 -11.75 6.46 1.66
N SER A 17 -12.53 5.78 0.84
CA SER A 17 -13.27 4.62 1.26
C SER A 17 -12.39 3.39 1.13
N GLU A 18 -12.87 2.26 1.61
CA GLU A 18 -12.10 1.04 1.51
C GLU A 18 -11.89 0.67 0.06
N ASP A 19 -12.87 0.90 -0.77
CA ASP A 19 -12.72 0.57 -2.19
C ASP A 19 -11.61 1.42 -2.79
N GLU A 20 -11.55 2.69 -2.42
CA GLU A 20 -10.52 3.56 -2.94
C GLU A 20 -9.15 3.13 -2.45
N ILE A 21 -9.08 2.68 -1.21
CA ILE A 21 -7.83 2.22 -0.66
C ILE A 21 -7.35 0.99 -1.44
N LYS A 22 -8.26 0.06 -1.72
CA LYS A 22 -7.86 -1.13 -2.45
C LYS A 22 -7.44 -0.80 -3.87
N LYS A 23 -8.15 0.11 -4.51
CA LYS A 23 -7.80 0.47 -5.87
C LYS A 23 -6.44 1.15 -5.91
N ALA A 24 -6.20 2.06 -4.97
CA ALA A 24 -4.93 2.76 -4.94
C ALA A 24 -3.80 1.77 -4.68
N PHE A 25 -4.02 0.82 -3.76
CA PHE A 25 -2.99 -0.15 -3.46
C PHE A 25 -2.67 -0.95 -4.71
N ARG A 26 -3.68 -1.44 -5.41
CA ARG A 26 -3.43 -2.22 -6.56
C ARG A 26 -2.67 -1.45 -7.61
N LYS A 27 -3.08 -0.21 -7.85
CA LYS A 27 -2.44 0.58 -8.88
C LYS A 27 -0.97 0.80 -8.53
N LEU A 28 -0.70 1.22 -7.29
CA LEU A 28 0.66 1.50 -6.91
C LEU A 28 1.50 0.24 -6.86
N ALA A 29 0.90 -0.86 -6.42
CA ALA A 29 1.65 -2.10 -6.35
C ALA A 29 2.07 -2.55 -7.74
N MET A 30 1.23 -2.30 -8.74
CA MET A 30 1.61 -2.67 -10.07
C MET A 30 2.67 -1.75 -10.63
N GLU A 31 2.59 -0.47 -10.28
CA GLU A 31 3.59 0.48 -10.79
C GLU A 31 4.95 0.25 -10.18
N HIS A 32 5.00 -0.16 -8.94
CA HIS A 32 6.28 -0.34 -8.27
C HIS A 32 6.62 -1.80 -7.99
N HIS A 33 6.00 -2.70 -8.70
CA HIS A 33 6.25 -4.12 -8.47
C HIS A 33 7.71 -4.44 -8.78
N PRO A 34 8.35 -5.23 -7.94
CA PRO A 34 9.77 -5.52 -8.13
C PRO A 34 10.07 -6.19 -9.48
N ASP A 35 9.13 -6.97 -9.98
CA ASP A 35 9.37 -7.64 -11.25
C ASP A 35 9.47 -6.63 -12.37
N LYS A 36 8.66 -5.57 -12.33
CA LYS A 36 8.71 -4.62 -13.39
C LYS A 36 9.84 -3.65 -13.21
N ASN A 37 10.30 -3.41 -12.00
CA ASN A 37 11.34 -2.46 -11.74
C ASN A 37 12.54 -3.14 -11.11
N ALA A 38 12.92 -4.25 -11.64
CA ALA A 38 14.03 -5.02 -11.09
C ALA A 38 15.28 -4.14 -11.04
N GLY A 39 15.93 -4.12 -9.95
CA GLY A 39 17.14 -3.34 -9.83
C GLY A 39 16.92 -1.90 -9.38
N ASN A 40 15.66 -1.48 -9.27
CA ASN A 40 15.40 -0.11 -8.86
C ASN A 40 15.08 -0.11 -7.38
N LYS A 41 16.01 0.31 -6.56
CA LYS A 41 15.81 0.28 -5.13
C LYS A 41 14.73 1.24 -4.68
N GLU A 42 14.56 2.34 -5.34
CA GLU A 42 13.54 3.29 -4.95
C GLU A 42 12.16 2.68 -5.09
N SER A 43 11.92 1.98 -6.19
CA SER A 43 10.63 1.34 -6.39
C SER A 43 10.42 0.25 -5.37
N GLU A 44 11.48 -0.45 -5.03
CA GLU A 44 11.37 -1.52 -4.07
C GLU A 44 10.99 -0.97 -2.71
N GLU A 45 11.58 0.12 -2.30
CA GLU A 45 11.27 0.72 -1.03
C GLU A 45 9.85 1.27 -1.02
N LYS A 46 9.42 1.86 -2.11
CA LYS A 46 8.07 2.37 -2.19
C LYS A 46 7.07 1.23 -2.11
N PHE A 47 7.38 0.11 -2.76
CA PHE A 47 6.50 -1.04 -2.73
C PHE A 47 6.33 -1.53 -1.29
N LYS A 48 7.41 -1.55 -0.52
CA LYS A 48 7.32 -1.98 0.86
C LYS A 48 6.47 -1.03 1.68
N LYS A 49 6.62 0.28 1.46
CA LYS A 49 5.83 1.23 2.18
C LYS A 49 4.35 1.12 1.83
N ILE A 50 4.07 0.90 0.55
CA ILE A 50 2.71 0.76 0.09
C ILE A 50 2.07 -0.46 0.73
N ASN A 51 2.78 -1.56 0.81
CA ASN A 51 2.25 -2.75 1.43
C ASN A 51 1.98 -2.53 2.90
N SER A 52 2.91 -1.90 3.60
CA SER A 52 2.73 -1.65 5.00
C SER A 52 1.54 -0.75 5.25
N ALA A 53 1.40 0.30 4.46
CA ALA A 53 0.31 1.22 4.62
C ALA A 53 -1.03 0.51 4.38
N TYR A 54 -1.08 -0.32 3.37
CA TYR A 54 -2.31 -1.02 3.06
C TYR A 54 -2.69 -1.97 4.19
N GLN A 55 -1.73 -2.69 4.72
CA GLN A 55 -2.00 -3.61 5.79
C GLN A 55 -2.52 -2.89 7.01
N GLU A 56 -1.93 -1.78 7.36
CA GLU A 56 -2.37 -1.05 8.53
C GLU A 56 -3.75 -0.45 8.32
N LEU A 57 -4.08 -0.08 7.10
CA LEU A 57 -5.37 0.52 6.85
C LEU A 57 -6.49 -0.51 6.80
N THR A 58 -6.22 -1.70 6.29
CA THR A 58 -7.30 -2.65 6.09
C THR A 58 -7.37 -3.72 7.15
N ASP A 59 -6.33 -3.93 7.96
CA ASP A 59 -6.38 -5.01 8.87
C ASP A 59 -5.71 -4.74 10.09
N PRO A 60 -6.19 -3.97 10.85
CA PRO A 60 -5.56 -3.62 12.02
C PRO A 60 -5.41 -4.70 12.98
N LYS A 61 -6.29 -5.53 13.21
CA LYS A 61 -6.12 -6.49 14.09
C LYS A 61 -6.22 -7.76 13.62
N GLN A 62 -6.50 -8.04 12.53
CA GLN A 62 -6.73 -9.30 12.07
C GLN A 62 -5.66 -10.03 11.84
N GLU A 63 -4.87 -10.16 11.97
CA GLU A 63 -3.87 -10.93 11.69
C GLU A 63 -4.01 -11.89 10.71
N ARG A 64 -4.85 -11.93 9.89
CA ARG A 64 -5.04 -12.92 8.95
C ARG A 64 -4.01 -12.84 8.00
N GLU A 65 -3.46 -13.75 7.56
CA GLU A 65 -2.43 -13.72 6.66
C GLU A 65 -2.84 -13.26 5.36
N ILE A 66 -2.04 -12.63 4.63
CA ILE A 66 -2.34 -12.19 3.36
C ILE A 66 -2.16 -13.21 2.36
N PRO A 67 -3.06 -13.46 1.58
CA PRO A 67 -3.00 -14.48 0.60
C PRO A 67 -2.20 -14.05 -0.55
N PHE A 68 -1.09 -13.97 -0.52
CA PHE A 68 -0.35 -13.73 -1.70
C PHE A 68 0.61 -14.73 -1.91
#